data_78d00cd41c7a6b6304787840c86f3fbf
#
_entry.id   78d00cd41c7a6b6304787840c86f3fbf
#
_cell.length_a   1.000
_cell.length_b   1.000
_cell.length_c   1.000
_cell.angle_alpha   90.00
_cell.angle_beta   90.00
_cell.angle_gamma   90.00
#
_symmetry.space_group_name_H-M   'P 1'
#
loop_
_entity.id
_entity.type
_entity.pdbx_description
1 polymer ?
#
loop_
_entity_poly.entity_id
_entity_poly.type
_entity_poly.pdbx_seq_one_letter_code
_entity_poly.pdbx_strand_id
1 'polypeptide(L)'
;ASVGYFLDLYRYAFMTGKTKEVDSMSENGCVFCKSVIDRANQLHKDGGWADKWNQDITNIRYYDKLEGYDYSRIEATINYGEMTSYSGGSWEKSVAPPTEGQKVRFAIRYVNGGWAIREGEVLQ
;
A
#
# COMPACT_ATOMS: atom_id res chain seq x y z
N ALA A 1 4.80 10.97 6.38
CA ALA A 1 6.09 10.79 5.80
C ALA A 1 6.06 9.71 4.71
N SER A 2 7.16 8.94 4.55
CA SER A 2 7.30 8.00 3.43
C SER A 2 6.23 6.92 3.36
N VAL A 3 5.82 6.37 4.51
CA VAL A 3 4.78 5.33 4.53
C VAL A 3 3.41 5.91 4.16
N GLY A 4 3.10 7.10 4.65
CA GLY A 4 1.87 7.79 4.26
C GLY A 4 1.81 8.04 2.77
N TYR A 5 2.91 8.49 2.19
CA TYR A 5 3.01 8.71 0.76
C TYR A 5 2.85 7.40 -0.03
N PHE A 6 3.49 6.32 0.43
CA PHE A 6 3.34 5.00 -0.20
C PHE A 6 1.88 4.55 -0.21
N LEU A 7 1.18 4.70 0.92
CA LEU A 7 -0.22 4.31 1.02
C LEU A 7 -1.14 5.18 0.14
N ASP A 8 -0.80 6.46 -0.03
CA ASP A 8 -1.52 7.32 -0.97
C ASP A 8 -1.31 6.85 -2.41
N LEU A 9 -0.10 6.45 -2.77
CA LEU A 9 0.19 5.89 -4.09
C LEU A 9 -0.51 4.54 -4.31
N TYR A 10 -0.61 3.73 -3.25
CA TYR A 10 -1.36 2.48 -3.27
C TYR A 10 -2.82 2.76 -3.65
N ARG A 11 -3.46 3.68 -2.93
CA ARG A 11 -4.85 4.06 -3.22
C ARG A 11 -5.01 4.60 -4.64
N TYR A 12 -4.09 5.45 -5.06
CA TYR A 12 -4.07 6.02 -6.40
C TYR A 12 -4.00 4.93 -7.48
N ALA A 13 -3.18 3.91 -7.26
CA ALA A 13 -3.05 2.80 -8.20
C ALA A 13 -4.37 2.03 -8.37
N PHE A 14 -5.09 1.79 -7.28
CA PHE A 14 -6.39 1.11 -7.34
C PHE A 14 -7.46 1.98 -7.99
N MET A 15 -7.40 3.30 -7.82
CA MET A 15 -8.36 4.23 -8.43
C MET A 15 -8.13 4.42 -9.92
N THR A 16 -6.88 4.46 -10.36
CA THR A 16 -6.52 4.91 -11.72
C THR A 16 -5.85 3.83 -12.58
N GLY A 17 -5.34 2.77 -11.97
CA GLY A 17 -4.53 1.77 -12.66
C GLY A 17 -3.09 2.19 -12.90
N LYS A 18 -2.69 3.37 -12.43
CA LYS A 18 -1.32 3.88 -12.61
C LYS A 18 -0.45 3.38 -11.48
N THR A 19 0.46 2.45 -11.77
CA THR A 19 1.29 1.78 -10.77
C THR A 19 2.75 2.22 -10.78
N LYS A 20 3.15 3.09 -11.69
CA LYS A 20 4.55 3.46 -11.87
C LYS A 20 5.15 4.07 -10.61
N GLU A 21 4.43 4.96 -9.95
CA GLU A 21 4.92 5.64 -8.74
C GLU A 21 5.06 4.68 -7.57
N VAL A 22 4.09 3.81 -7.35
CA VAL A 22 4.16 2.83 -6.26
C VAL A 22 5.27 1.82 -6.54
N ASP A 23 5.46 1.44 -7.81
CA ASP A 23 6.54 0.56 -8.22
C ASP A 23 7.91 1.20 -7.96
N SER A 24 8.05 2.50 -8.23
CA SER A 24 9.32 3.22 -8.03
C SER A 24 9.75 3.28 -6.56
N MET A 25 8.82 3.22 -5.62
CA MET A 25 9.12 3.16 -4.18
C MET A 25 9.33 1.73 -3.67
N SER A 26 9.08 0.74 -4.51
CA SER A 26 9.09 -0.66 -4.10
C SER A 26 10.39 -1.33 -4.51
N GLU A 27 11.03 -2.04 -3.59
CA GLU A 27 12.21 -2.85 -3.94
C GLU A 27 11.78 -4.13 -4.66
N ASN A 28 12.66 -4.64 -5.49
CA ASN A 28 12.37 -5.83 -6.31
C ASN A 28 11.98 -7.06 -5.49
N GLY A 29 12.51 -7.19 -4.28
CA GLY A 29 12.19 -8.31 -3.39
C GLY A 29 10.96 -8.10 -2.52
N CYS A 30 10.24 -6.99 -2.66
CA CYS A 30 9.09 -6.68 -1.82
C CYS A 30 7.84 -7.44 -2.30
N VAL A 31 7.53 -8.54 -1.64
CA VAL A 31 6.36 -9.38 -1.99
C VAL A 31 5.06 -8.60 -1.76
N PHE A 32 4.96 -7.87 -0.66
CA PHE A 32 3.80 -7.01 -0.37
C PHE A 32 3.58 -5.99 -1.49
N CYS A 33 4.64 -5.30 -1.91
CA CYS A 33 4.57 -4.28 -2.95
C CYS A 33 4.10 -4.88 -4.28
N LYS A 34 4.66 -6.03 -4.64
CA LYS A 34 4.28 -6.73 -5.86
C LYS A 34 2.82 -7.14 -5.83
N SER A 35 2.32 -7.62 -4.69
CA SER A 35 0.91 -8.00 -4.57
C SER A 35 -0.03 -6.82 -4.76
N VAL A 36 0.34 -5.64 -4.26
CA VAL A 36 -0.41 -4.40 -4.46
C VAL A 36 -0.49 -4.05 -5.94
N ILE A 37 0.66 -4.06 -6.62
CA ILE A 37 0.75 -3.72 -8.04
C ILE A 37 -0.05 -4.73 -8.87
N ASP A 38 0.11 -6.01 -8.62
CA ASP A 38 -0.58 -7.06 -9.36
C ASP A 38 -2.10 -6.97 -9.18
N ARG A 39 -2.57 -6.69 -7.95
CA ARG A 39 -4.01 -6.54 -7.71
C ARG A 39 -4.59 -5.29 -8.37
N ALA A 40 -3.85 -4.17 -8.36
CA ALA A 40 -4.28 -2.97 -9.05
C ALA A 40 -4.36 -3.21 -10.57
N ASN A 41 -3.35 -3.87 -11.14
CA ASN A 41 -3.35 -4.21 -12.55
C ASN A 41 -4.49 -5.16 -12.91
N GLN A 42 -4.76 -6.16 -12.06
CA GLN A 42 -5.84 -7.10 -12.29
C GLN A 42 -7.21 -6.41 -12.28
N LEU A 43 -7.42 -5.49 -11.34
CA LEU A 43 -8.66 -4.73 -11.26
C LEU A 43 -8.90 -3.90 -12.53
N HIS A 44 -7.84 -3.25 -13.04
CA HIS A 44 -7.95 -2.36 -14.20
C HIS A 44 -7.81 -3.06 -15.55
N LYS A 45 -7.54 -4.36 -15.55
CA LYS A 45 -7.25 -5.12 -16.78
C LYS A 45 -8.33 -4.98 -17.86
N ASP A 46 -9.59 -5.03 -17.47
CA ASP A 46 -10.73 -4.94 -18.39
C ASP A 46 -11.57 -3.68 -18.13
N GLY A 47 -10.94 -2.63 -17.62
CA GLY A 47 -11.60 -1.35 -17.36
C GLY A 47 -12.25 -1.21 -15.99
N GLY A 48 -11.93 -2.11 -15.05
CA GLY A 48 -12.39 -1.97 -13.66
C GLY A 48 -11.66 -0.85 -12.93
N TRP A 49 -12.19 -0.45 -11.79
CA TRP A 49 -11.58 0.59 -10.95
C TRP A 49 -12.11 0.50 -9.52
N ALA A 50 -11.48 1.23 -8.62
CA ALA A 50 -11.98 1.45 -7.26
C ALA A 50 -12.31 2.93 -7.08
N ASP A 51 -13.39 3.20 -6.36
CA ASP A 51 -13.69 4.57 -5.94
C ASP A 51 -12.75 4.99 -4.81
N LYS A 52 -12.57 6.29 -4.64
CA LYS A 52 -11.74 6.80 -3.56
C LYS A 52 -12.34 6.38 -2.21
N TRP A 53 -11.48 5.81 -1.35
CA TRP A 53 -11.87 5.49 0.02
C TRP A 53 -11.12 6.37 1.00
N ASN A 54 -11.69 6.52 2.20
CA ASN A 54 -11.04 7.24 3.28
C ASN A 54 -10.04 6.33 3.99
N GLN A 55 -8.91 6.90 4.38
CA GLN A 55 -7.94 6.18 5.20
C GLN A 55 -7.24 7.15 6.13
N ASP A 56 -7.12 6.75 7.39
CA ASP A 56 -6.41 7.51 8.41
C ASP A 56 -5.27 6.67 8.95
N ILE A 57 -4.11 7.30 9.12
CA ILE A 57 -2.92 6.65 9.65
C ILE A 57 -2.63 7.26 11.01
N THR A 58 -2.59 6.41 12.03
CA THR A 58 -2.35 6.83 13.42
C THR A 58 -1.30 5.94 14.07
N ASN A 59 -0.87 6.31 15.28
CA ASN A 59 0.05 5.51 16.10
C ASN A 59 1.31 5.09 15.36
N ILE A 60 1.91 6.04 14.64
CA ILE A 60 3.11 5.78 13.85
C ILE A 60 4.29 5.62 14.80
N ARG A 61 5.01 4.51 14.67
CA ARG A 61 6.22 4.23 15.45
C ARG A 61 7.37 3.90 14.51
N TYR A 62 8.48 4.58 14.70
CA TYR A 62 9.70 4.35 13.94
C TYR A 62 10.68 3.57 14.80
N TYR A 63 11.23 2.50 14.24
CA TYR A 63 12.27 1.69 14.86
C TYR A 63 13.53 1.77 14.00
N ASP A 64 14.61 2.26 14.60
CA ASP A 64 15.86 2.41 13.90
C ASP A 64 16.46 1.05 13.52
N LYS A 65 17.48 1.07 12.66
CA LYS A 65 18.15 -0.14 12.21
C LYS A 65 18.71 -0.93 13.39
N LEU A 66 18.47 -2.24 13.35
CA LEU A 66 19.13 -3.17 14.23
C LEU A 66 20.51 -3.53 13.66
N GLU A 67 21.46 -3.88 14.53
CA GLU A 67 22.79 -4.31 14.11
C GLU A 67 22.67 -5.50 13.16
N GLY A 68 23.38 -5.43 12.03
CA GLY A 68 23.36 -6.47 11.01
C GLY A 68 22.25 -6.32 9.97
N TYR A 69 21.38 -5.31 10.11
CA TYR A 69 20.31 -5.04 9.16
C TYR A 69 20.51 -3.70 8.48
N ASP A 70 20.14 -3.62 7.22
CA ASP A 70 20.29 -2.41 6.41
C ASP A 70 18.98 -1.64 6.24
N TYR A 71 17.97 -1.93 7.06
CA TYR A 71 16.66 -1.30 6.98
C TYR A 71 16.13 -0.90 8.35
N SER A 72 15.30 0.13 8.35
CA SER A 72 14.53 0.57 9.51
C SER A 72 13.12 0.01 9.42
N ARG A 73 12.35 0.12 10.49
CA ARG A 73 10.98 -0.37 10.52
C ARG A 73 10.04 0.74 10.94
N ILE A 74 8.87 0.77 10.34
CA ILE A 74 7.79 1.65 10.73
C ILE A 74 6.55 0.80 10.98
N GLU A 75 5.91 1.02 12.13
CA GLU A 75 4.61 0.43 12.43
C GLU A 75 3.57 1.54 12.47
N ALA A 76 2.40 1.25 11.98
CA ALA A 76 1.30 2.21 11.98
C ALA A 76 -0.03 1.48 12.11
N THR A 77 -1.04 2.22 12.56
CA THR A 77 -2.42 1.73 12.59
C THR A 77 -3.18 2.48 11.51
N ILE A 78 -3.93 1.76 10.69
CA ILE A 78 -4.70 2.35 9.58
C ILE A 78 -6.17 2.06 9.80
N ASN A 79 -6.98 3.09 9.65
CA ASN A 79 -8.44 2.97 9.62
C ASN A 79 -8.89 3.22 8.18
N TYR A 80 -9.54 2.24 7.60
CA TYR A 80 -10.07 2.34 6.23
C TYR A 80 -11.57 2.54 6.28
N GLY A 81 -12.06 3.47 5.48
CA GLY A 81 -13.48 3.58 5.21
C GLY A 81 -13.95 2.47 4.28
N GLU A 82 -15.23 2.48 3.96
CA GLU A 82 -15.81 1.55 3.00
C GLU A 82 -15.12 1.69 1.65
N MET A 83 -14.76 0.56 1.05
CA MET A 83 -14.12 0.51 -0.26
C MET A 83 -15.07 -0.09 -1.27
N THR A 84 -15.30 0.63 -2.36
CA THR A 84 -16.14 0.18 -3.47
C THR A 84 -15.29 0.02 -4.71
N SER A 85 -15.39 -1.13 -5.35
CA SER A 85 -14.70 -1.40 -6.60
C SER A 85 -15.66 -2.00 -7.63
N TYR A 86 -15.30 -1.85 -8.89
CA TYR A 86 -16.08 -2.37 -10.03
C TYR A 86 -15.15 -3.22 -10.88
N SER A 87 -15.56 -4.46 -11.13
CA SER A 87 -14.77 -5.36 -11.97
C SER A 87 -14.93 -4.97 -13.44
N GLY A 88 -13.83 -5.09 -14.20
CA GLY A 88 -13.86 -4.86 -15.62
C GLY A 88 -14.70 -5.91 -16.35
N GLY A 89 -15.23 -5.54 -17.50
CA GLY A 89 -16.04 -6.44 -18.33
C GLY A 89 -17.47 -6.57 -17.88
N SER A 90 -17.71 -6.94 -16.64
CA SER A 90 -19.07 -7.16 -16.11
C SER A 90 -19.67 -5.97 -15.38
N TRP A 91 -18.83 -5.01 -14.99
CA TRP A 91 -19.22 -3.85 -14.16
C TRP A 91 -19.78 -4.25 -12.79
N GLU A 92 -19.43 -5.42 -12.34
CA GLU A 92 -19.91 -5.95 -11.08
C GLU A 92 -19.30 -5.17 -9.91
N LYS A 93 -20.16 -4.71 -8.99
CA LYS A 93 -19.77 -3.90 -7.86
C LYS A 93 -19.40 -4.80 -6.67
N SER A 94 -18.27 -4.50 -6.05
CA SER A 94 -17.84 -5.13 -4.79
C SER A 94 -17.66 -4.06 -3.73
N VAL A 95 -18.17 -4.31 -2.53
CA VAL A 95 -18.07 -3.37 -1.42
C VAL A 95 -17.38 -4.08 -0.25
N ALA A 96 -16.25 -3.53 0.19
CA ALA A 96 -15.56 -4.00 1.38
C ALA A 96 -15.95 -3.09 2.55
N PRO A 97 -16.37 -3.66 3.70
CA PRO A 97 -16.78 -2.84 4.84
C PRO A 97 -15.59 -2.09 5.44
N PRO A 98 -15.86 -1.02 6.23
CA PRO A 98 -14.79 -0.30 6.91
C PRO A 98 -13.99 -1.21 7.82
N THR A 99 -12.69 -0.93 7.95
CA THR A 99 -11.78 -1.65 8.85
C THR A 99 -11.14 -0.66 9.79
N GLU A 100 -11.22 -0.91 11.09
CA GLU A 100 -10.58 -0.07 12.10
C GLU A 100 -9.44 -0.81 12.77
N GLY A 101 -8.38 -0.07 13.12
CA GLY A 101 -7.29 -0.61 13.90
C GLY A 101 -6.41 -1.60 13.18
N GLN A 102 -6.35 -1.55 11.85
CA GLN A 102 -5.48 -2.43 11.08
C GLN A 102 -4.03 -2.04 11.31
N LYS A 103 -3.25 -2.93 11.92
CA LYS A 103 -1.83 -2.70 12.17
C LYS A 103 -1.01 -3.20 10.99
N VAL A 104 -0.06 -2.36 10.57
CA VAL A 104 0.86 -2.69 9.49
C VAL A 104 2.29 -2.39 9.93
N ARG A 105 3.24 -3.11 9.37
CA ARG A 105 4.66 -2.88 9.57
C ARG A 105 5.35 -2.86 8.22
N PHE A 106 6.21 -1.86 8.03
CA PHE A 106 7.00 -1.74 6.81
C PHE A 106 8.49 -1.75 7.17
N ALA A 107 9.27 -2.51 6.41
CA ALA A 107 10.72 -2.39 6.38
C ALA A 107 11.06 -1.40 5.29
N ILE A 108 11.79 -0.35 5.65
CA ILE A 108 12.14 0.73 4.73
C ILE A 108 13.65 0.97 4.77
N ARG A 109 14.19 1.48 3.67
CA ARG A 109 15.58 1.94 3.67
C ARG A 109 15.76 3.12 2.73
N TYR A 110 16.75 3.95 3.04
CA TYR A 110 17.07 5.12 2.25
C TYR A 110 18.09 4.73 1.19
N VAL A 111 17.71 4.83 -0.07
CA VAL A 111 18.55 4.38 -1.19
C VAL A 111 18.48 5.43 -2.29
N ASN A 112 19.62 5.82 -2.84
CA ASN A 112 19.69 6.74 -3.98
C ASN A 112 18.90 8.03 -3.78
N GLY A 113 18.94 8.59 -2.56
CA GLY A 113 18.29 9.86 -2.24
C GLY A 113 16.82 9.76 -1.92
N GLY A 114 16.27 8.58 -1.77
CA GLY A 114 14.86 8.38 -1.45
C GLY A 114 14.60 7.18 -0.56
N TRP A 115 13.43 7.15 0.07
CA TRP A 115 13.00 6.01 0.85
C TRP A 115 12.36 4.96 -0.06
N ALA A 116 12.74 3.70 0.14
CA ALA A 116 12.19 2.57 -0.58
C ALA A 116 11.54 1.60 0.39
N ILE A 117 10.45 0.97 -0.04
CA ILE A 117 9.77 -0.07 0.72
C ILE A 117 10.45 -1.40 0.41
N ARG A 118 11.11 -1.97 1.40
CA ARG A 118 11.78 -3.26 1.25
C ARG A 118 10.80 -4.41 1.44
N GLU A 119 9.88 -4.28 2.38
CA GLU A 119 8.82 -5.25 2.62
C GLU A 119 7.72 -4.63 3.47
N GLY A 120 6.55 -5.25 3.46
CA GLY A 120 5.44 -4.84 4.29
C GLY A 120 4.66 -6.07 4.76
N GLU A 121 3.96 -5.91 5.89
CA GLU A 121 3.09 -6.95 6.38
C GLU A 121 1.92 -6.37 7.16
N VAL A 122 0.81 -7.07 7.11
CA VAL A 122 -0.36 -6.78 7.93
C VAL A 122 -0.25 -7.62 9.19
N LEU A 123 -0.30 -6.96 10.34
CA LEU A 123 -0.19 -7.62 11.63
C LEU A 123 -1.56 -8.09 12.11
N GLN A 124 -1.60 -9.27 12.69
CA GLN A 124 -2.83 -9.85 13.22
C GLN A 124 -3.15 -9.31 14.60
#